data_dbff6b0645368d9523ed7f868bea1f5b
#
_entry.id   dbff6b0645368d9523ed7f868bea1f5b
#
_cell.length_a   1.000
_cell.length_b   1.000
_cell.length_c   1.000
_cell.angle_alpha   90.00
_cell.angle_beta   90.00
_cell.angle_gamma   90.00
#
_symmetry.space_group_name_H-M   'P 1'
#
loop_
_entity.id
_entity.type
_entity.pdbx_description
1 polymer ?
#
loop_
_entity_poly.entity_id
_entity_poly.type
_entity_poly.pdbx_seq_one_letter_code
_entity_poly.pdbx_strand_id
1 'polypeptide(L)'
;MTIKEFAGAKVNLCLHVTGQRADGYHLLDSVVMFADLGDHLHISLRPGRDVSLQISGPMAQGVPEGPQNLVVRAAQSMGLGCHLRLEKHLPAAAGIGGGSADAAATLRGLARASGQPLPPDQGLALGADVPVCLQPRAARMQGIGEVVTALPLPALHTVLVNPRVGVPTAAVFQGLAQKTNPALPDEIPAFAKAQALCAWLAQQRNDLEAPALQVQPVIGQVLAALRDQPGLWLARMSGSGATCVGVFSGADTAAGAAKALQAAQPHWWVAACQLS
;
A
#
# COMPACT_ATOMS: atom_id res chain seq x y z
N MET A 1 28.66 1.71 8.26
CA MET A 1 27.79 0.54 7.92
C MET A 1 26.54 1.03 7.22
N THR A 2 26.19 0.44 6.09
CA THR A 2 24.95 0.79 5.37
C THR A 2 23.93 -0.34 5.53
N ILE A 3 22.74 -0.01 6.00
CA ILE A 3 21.63 -0.94 6.15
C ILE A 3 20.76 -0.84 4.91
N LYS A 4 20.30 -1.99 4.40
CA LYS A 4 19.33 -2.08 3.32
C LYS A 4 17.99 -2.52 3.89
N GLU A 5 16.92 -1.82 3.48
CA GLU A 5 15.52 -2.13 3.78
C GLU A 5 14.73 -2.24 2.48
N PHE A 6 13.74 -3.11 2.51
CA PHE A 6 12.75 -3.24 1.46
C PHE A 6 11.41 -2.66 1.93
N ALA A 7 10.78 -1.85 1.09
CA ALA A 7 9.50 -1.20 1.35
C ALA A 7 8.46 -1.73 0.35
N GLY A 8 7.89 -2.90 0.66
CA GLY A 8 6.90 -3.57 -0.18
C GLY A 8 5.59 -2.79 -0.29
N ALA A 9 4.96 -2.82 -1.47
CA ALA A 9 3.66 -2.21 -1.66
C ALA A 9 2.61 -2.86 -0.75
N LYS A 10 1.85 -2.04 0.00
CA LYS A 10 0.72 -2.47 0.80
C LYS A 10 -0.54 -2.45 -0.08
N VAL A 11 -1.21 -3.57 -0.23
CA VAL A 11 -2.42 -3.71 -1.05
C VAL A 11 -3.62 -3.98 -0.16
N ASN A 12 -4.65 -3.11 -0.23
CA ASN A 12 -5.93 -3.38 0.41
C ASN A 12 -6.74 -4.35 -0.48
N LEU A 13 -7.02 -5.54 0.03
CA LEU A 13 -7.86 -6.52 -0.65
C LEU A 13 -9.36 -6.29 -0.41
N CYS A 14 -9.71 -5.59 0.65
CA CYS A 14 -11.01 -4.96 0.91
C CYS A 14 -10.78 -3.76 1.84
N LEU A 15 -11.75 -2.85 1.89
CA LEU A 15 -11.72 -1.70 2.79
C LEU A 15 -13.15 -1.26 3.10
N HIS A 16 -13.56 -1.49 4.34
CA HIS A 16 -14.85 -1.04 4.84
C HIS A 16 -14.66 0.24 5.65
N VAL A 17 -15.48 1.26 5.39
CA VAL A 17 -15.55 2.47 6.20
C VAL A 17 -16.65 2.27 7.23
N THR A 18 -16.28 2.11 8.49
CA THR A 18 -17.20 1.69 9.57
C THR A 18 -17.68 2.83 10.44
N GLY A 19 -17.09 4.02 10.30
CA GLY A 19 -17.47 5.20 11.06
C GLY A 19 -16.60 6.40 10.74
N GLN A 20 -16.89 7.52 11.43
CA GLN A 20 -16.07 8.71 11.41
C GLN A 20 -15.92 9.24 12.85
N ARG A 21 -14.68 9.58 13.24
CA ARG A 21 -14.34 10.19 14.52
C ARG A 21 -14.70 11.67 14.52
N ALA A 22 -14.82 12.27 15.71
CA ALA A 22 -15.08 13.69 15.87
C ALA A 22 -13.97 14.60 15.29
N ASP A 23 -12.72 14.09 15.21
CA ASP A 23 -11.59 14.76 14.61
C ASP A 23 -11.54 14.66 13.07
N GLY A 24 -12.55 14.02 12.46
CA GLY A 24 -12.70 13.90 11.02
C GLY A 24 -12.08 12.63 10.42
N TYR A 25 -11.26 11.88 11.14
CA TYR A 25 -10.72 10.59 10.67
C TYR A 25 -11.81 9.54 10.50
N HIS A 26 -11.74 8.75 9.43
CA HIS A 26 -12.64 7.64 9.20
C HIS A 26 -12.11 6.37 9.88
N LEU A 27 -13.03 5.62 10.48
CA LEU A 27 -12.75 4.29 11.00
C LEU A 27 -12.83 3.27 9.86
N LEU A 28 -11.82 2.45 9.76
CA LEU A 28 -11.66 1.46 8.70
C LEU A 28 -11.65 0.04 9.27
N ASP A 29 -12.00 -0.90 8.41
CA ASP A 29 -11.79 -2.33 8.62
C ASP A 29 -11.39 -2.95 7.27
N SER A 30 -10.15 -3.42 7.18
CA SER A 30 -9.52 -3.76 5.91
C SER A 30 -8.63 -4.99 6.05
N VAL A 31 -8.60 -5.83 5.02
CA VAL A 31 -7.59 -6.87 4.85
C VAL A 31 -6.53 -6.35 3.91
N VAL A 32 -5.28 -6.40 4.37
CA VAL A 32 -4.11 -5.96 3.61
C VAL A 32 -3.12 -7.09 3.43
N MET A 33 -2.42 -7.10 2.31
CA MET A 33 -1.26 -7.94 2.04
C MET A 33 -0.14 -7.12 1.43
N PHE A 34 1.08 -7.66 1.43
CA PHE A 34 2.27 -6.97 0.94
C PHE A 34 2.84 -7.66 -0.30
N ALA A 35 3.26 -6.85 -1.27
CA ALA A 35 3.88 -7.34 -2.48
C ALA A 35 5.38 -7.59 -2.29
N ASP A 36 5.90 -8.58 -3.02
CA ASP A 36 7.33 -8.77 -3.27
C ASP A 36 7.92 -7.73 -4.25
N LEU A 37 7.12 -6.72 -4.58
CA LEU A 37 7.45 -5.54 -5.35
C LEU A 37 7.41 -4.31 -4.44
N GLY A 38 8.45 -3.48 -4.47
CA GLY A 38 8.58 -2.33 -3.56
C GLY A 38 9.75 -1.44 -3.87
N ASP A 39 9.93 -0.46 -3.03
CA ASP A 39 11.05 0.48 -3.06
C ASP A 39 12.22 -0.06 -2.23
N HIS A 40 13.42 0.42 -2.51
CA HIS A 40 14.63 0.04 -1.76
C HIS A 40 15.19 1.25 -1.04
N LEU A 41 15.53 1.08 0.23
CA LEU A 41 16.10 2.13 1.06
C LEU A 41 17.48 1.70 1.59
N HIS A 42 18.47 2.57 1.39
CA HIS A 42 19.80 2.41 1.94
C HIS A 42 20.02 3.49 3.00
N ILE A 43 20.39 3.07 4.22
CA ILE A 43 20.53 3.91 5.41
C ILE A 43 21.95 3.88 5.91
N SER A 44 22.59 5.03 6.04
CA SER A 44 23.90 5.18 6.64
C SER A 44 23.82 6.19 7.78
N LEU A 45 24.04 5.75 9.03
CA LEU A 45 24.08 6.65 10.19
C LEU A 45 25.24 7.63 10.08
N ARG A 46 25.03 8.85 10.59
CA ARG A 46 26.02 9.92 10.70
C ARG A 46 25.99 10.53 12.10
N PRO A 47 27.08 11.12 12.57
CA PRO A 47 27.07 11.92 13.79
C PRO A 47 26.08 13.09 13.67
N GLY A 48 25.48 13.49 14.81
CA GLY A 48 24.55 14.61 14.85
C GLY A 48 23.11 14.22 14.52
N ARG A 49 22.32 15.18 14.01
CA ARG A 49 20.90 15.03 13.73
C ARG A 49 20.52 15.36 12.28
N ASP A 50 21.50 15.67 11.45
CA ASP A 50 21.26 16.05 10.06
C ASP A 50 20.80 14.85 9.24
N VAL A 51 19.70 15.03 8.53
CA VAL A 51 19.12 14.04 7.62
C VAL A 51 19.28 14.53 6.20
N SER A 52 19.88 13.71 5.34
CA SER A 52 19.92 13.95 3.90
C SER A 52 19.28 12.79 3.16
N LEU A 53 18.51 13.11 2.11
CA LEU A 53 17.82 12.17 1.27
C LEU A 53 18.26 12.35 -0.19
N GLN A 54 18.56 11.26 -0.86
CA GLN A 54 18.75 11.19 -2.30
C GLN A 54 17.74 10.20 -2.87
N ILE A 55 17.05 10.58 -3.94
CA ILE A 55 16.03 9.74 -4.58
C ILE A 55 16.51 9.36 -5.98
N SER A 56 16.28 8.11 -6.35
CA SER A 56 16.57 7.53 -7.66
C SER A 56 15.50 6.52 -8.06
N GLY A 57 15.65 5.88 -9.21
CA GLY A 57 14.76 4.83 -9.69
C GLY A 57 13.71 5.32 -10.69
N PRO A 58 13.01 4.38 -11.35
CA PRO A 58 12.11 4.69 -12.47
C PRO A 58 10.88 5.51 -12.07
N MET A 59 10.53 5.53 -10.77
CA MET A 59 9.39 6.27 -10.24
C MET A 59 9.79 7.46 -9.33
N ALA A 60 11.05 7.93 -9.45
CA ALA A 60 11.59 9.04 -8.65
C ALA A 60 11.02 10.41 -9.03
N GLN A 61 10.56 10.57 -10.28
CA GLN A 61 10.08 11.85 -10.77
C GLN A 61 8.91 12.40 -9.93
N GLY A 62 9.05 13.64 -9.45
CA GLY A 62 8.03 14.33 -8.66
C GLY A 62 7.98 13.91 -7.18
N VAL A 63 8.84 13.00 -6.73
CA VAL A 63 8.94 12.64 -5.31
C VAL A 63 9.80 13.71 -4.61
N PRO A 64 9.28 14.37 -3.54
CA PRO A 64 10.02 15.44 -2.87
C PRO A 64 11.21 14.88 -2.07
N GLU A 65 12.36 15.59 -2.09
CA GLU A 65 13.56 15.24 -1.30
C GLU A 65 13.63 15.98 0.04
N GLY A 66 12.73 16.93 0.27
CA GLY A 66 12.73 17.81 1.44
C GLY A 66 12.01 17.24 2.66
N PRO A 67 11.81 18.09 3.71
CA PRO A 67 11.24 17.71 4.99
C PRO A 67 9.76 17.25 4.92
N GLN A 68 9.08 17.45 3.81
CA GLN A 68 7.74 16.92 3.55
C GLN A 68 7.76 15.42 3.19
N ASN A 69 8.92 14.86 2.81
CA ASN A 69 9.04 13.42 2.53
C ASN A 69 8.93 12.62 3.81
N LEU A 70 8.10 11.57 3.82
CA LEU A 70 7.87 10.73 4.99
C LEU A 70 9.14 10.01 5.46
N VAL A 71 10.07 9.69 4.56
CA VAL A 71 11.39 9.09 4.89
C VAL A 71 12.21 10.05 5.75
N VAL A 72 12.25 11.34 5.38
CA VAL A 72 12.94 12.39 6.15
C VAL A 72 12.27 12.58 7.51
N ARG A 73 10.95 12.68 7.53
CA ARG A 73 10.18 12.83 8.77
C ARG A 73 10.35 11.64 9.72
N ALA A 74 10.39 10.42 9.17
CA ALA A 74 10.66 9.21 9.95
C ALA A 74 12.05 9.23 10.59
N ALA A 75 13.08 9.65 9.85
CA ALA A 75 14.42 9.80 10.40
C ALA A 75 14.49 10.89 11.48
N GLN A 76 13.86 12.02 11.25
CA GLN A 76 13.78 13.13 12.21
C GLN A 76 13.06 12.73 13.50
N SER A 77 11.99 11.92 13.42
CA SER A 77 11.25 11.46 14.60
C SER A 77 12.10 10.58 15.53
N MET A 78 13.10 9.88 14.98
CA MET A 78 14.06 9.11 15.77
C MET A 78 15.24 9.94 16.30
N GLY A 79 15.37 11.21 15.90
CA GLY A 79 16.43 12.08 16.37
C GLY A 79 17.84 11.68 15.94
N LEU A 80 17.97 10.91 14.85
CA LEU A 80 19.23 10.37 14.35
C LEU A 80 19.69 11.08 13.08
N GLY A 81 20.96 11.44 13.02
CA GLY A 81 21.61 11.88 11.79
C GLY A 81 21.85 10.71 10.83
N CYS A 82 21.49 10.88 9.58
CA CYS A 82 21.67 9.83 8.58
C CYS A 82 21.71 10.37 7.14
N HIS A 83 22.31 9.57 6.27
CA HIS A 83 22.16 9.69 4.84
C HIS A 83 21.29 8.55 4.33
N LEU A 84 20.23 8.91 3.59
CA LEU A 84 19.22 8.01 3.05
C LEU A 84 19.31 8.04 1.52
N ARG A 85 19.30 6.86 0.89
CA ARG A 85 19.11 6.74 -0.56
C ARG A 85 17.90 5.87 -0.80
N LEU A 86 16.88 6.47 -1.41
CA LEU A 86 15.60 5.84 -1.73
C LEU A 86 15.52 5.57 -3.23
N GLU A 87 15.40 4.31 -3.60
CA GLU A 87 15.19 3.88 -4.97
C GLU A 87 13.71 3.56 -5.18
N LYS A 88 13.03 4.41 -5.97
CA LYS A 88 11.58 4.35 -6.18
C LYS A 88 11.22 3.47 -7.37
N HIS A 89 10.45 2.42 -7.10
CA HIS A 89 9.84 1.51 -8.08
C HIS A 89 8.31 1.58 -8.05
N LEU A 90 7.73 2.07 -6.94
CA LEU A 90 6.29 2.22 -6.77
C LEU A 90 5.84 3.62 -7.21
N PRO A 91 4.70 3.73 -7.93
CA PRO A 91 4.13 5.02 -8.27
C PRO A 91 3.71 5.78 -7.00
N ALA A 92 3.93 7.10 -6.99
CA ALA A 92 3.56 7.95 -5.88
C ALA A 92 2.04 8.18 -5.81
N ALA A 93 1.49 8.40 -4.61
CA ALA A 93 0.07 8.67 -4.36
C ALA A 93 -0.89 7.65 -5.03
N ALA A 94 -0.55 6.38 -4.98
CA ALA A 94 -1.13 5.32 -5.80
C ALA A 94 -2.13 4.40 -5.07
N GLY A 95 -2.47 4.64 -3.80
CA GLY A 95 -3.35 3.75 -3.01
C GLY A 95 -2.69 2.44 -2.55
N ILE A 96 -1.36 2.30 -2.68
CA ILE A 96 -0.58 1.10 -2.29
C ILE A 96 0.44 1.39 -1.18
N GLY A 97 0.23 2.45 -0.41
CA GLY A 97 1.01 2.74 0.79
C GLY A 97 2.51 2.99 0.57
N GLY A 98 2.98 3.30 -0.66
CA GLY A 98 4.42 3.38 -0.97
C GLY A 98 5.19 4.31 -0.03
N GLY A 99 4.73 5.56 0.17
CA GLY A 99 5.38 6.48 1.09
C GLY A 99 5.35 6.04 2.56
N SER A 100 4.27 5.37 2.99
CA SER A 100 4.17 4.79 4.35
C SER A 100 5.08 3.57 4.52
N ALA A 101 5.23 2.75 3.47
CA ALA A 101 6.17 1.65 3.46
C ALA A 101 7.63 2.16 3.52
N ASP A 102 7.95 3.23 2.78
CA ASP A 102 9.25 3.89 2.82
C ASP A 102 9.55 4.44 4.24
N ALA A 103 8.58 5.11 4.86
CA ALA A 103 8.72 5.61 6.24
C ALA A 103 8.92 4.46 7.24
N ALA A 104 8.12 3.40 7.15
CA ALA A 104 8.25 2.23 8.00
C ALA A 104 9.61 1.54 7.82
N ALA A 105 10.09 1.39 6.58
CA ALA A 105 11.41 0.88 6.27
C ALA A 105 12.52 1.76 6.89
N THR A 106 12.33 3.09 6.87
CA THR A 106 13.26 4.03 7.53
C THR A 106 13.30 3.79 9.03
N LEU A 107 12.14 3.70 9.69
CA LEU A 107 12.06 3.44 11.13
C LEU A 107 12.71 2.10 11.51
N ARG A 108 12.39 1.00 10.80
CA ARG A 108 12.98 -0.33 11.03
C ARG A 108 14.50 -0.30 10.87
N GLY A 109 14.97 0.29 9.77
CA GLY A 109 16.39 0.33 9.46
C GLY A 109 17.19 1.17 10.45
N LEU A 110 16.66 2.32 10.88
CA LEU A 110 17.28 3.17 11.90
C LEU A 110 17.27 2.50 13.28
N ALA A 111 16.16 1.88 13.69
CA ALA A 111 16.09 1.12 14.94
C ALA A 111 17.15 -0.01 14.97
N ARG A 112 17.27 -0.78 13.88
CA ARG A 112 18.29 -1.84 13.75
C ARG A 112 19.72 -1.28 13.74
N ALA A 113 19.93 -0.11 13.11
CA ALA A 113 21.27 0.50 13.01
C ALA A 113 21.76 1.10 14.33
N SER A 114 20.84 1.69 15.10
CA SER A 114 21.18 2.44 16.33
C SER A 114 20.95 1.65 17.62
N GLY A 115 20.17 0.55 17.57
CA GLY A 115 19.70 -0.16 18.75
C GLY A 115 18.58 0.56 19.51
N GLN A 116 18.07 1.68 19.00
CA GLN A 116 16.93 2.38 19.61
C GLN A 116 15.63 1.65 19.34
N PRO A 117 14.64 1.69 20.24
CA PRO A 117 13.30 1.17 19.98
C PRO A 117 12.59 1.99 18.90
N LEU A 118 11.59 1.38 18.28
CA LEU A 118 10.65 2.09 17.42
C LEU A 118 9.88 3.15 18.23
N PRO A 119 9.36 4.22 17.58
CA PRO A 119 8.49 5.19 18.24
C PRO A 119 7.29 4.50 18.92
N PRO A 120 6.86 4.96 20.13
CA PRO A 120 5.76 4.33 20.87
C PRO A 120 4.43 4.24 20.08
N ASP A 121 4.18 5.22 19.22
CA ASP A 121 3.01 5.27 18.34
C ASP A 121 3.17 4.43 17.07
N GLN A 122 4.28 3.69 16.95
CA GLN A 122 4.63 2.90 15.77
C GLN A 122 4.57 3.71 14.45
N GLY A 123 4.87 5.00 14.54
CA GLY A 123 4.89 5.90 13.39
C GLY A 123 3.50 6.34 12.91
N LEU A 124 2.44 6.18 13.70
CA LEU A 124 1.09 6.62 13.36
C LEU A 124 1.03 8.12 13.06
N ALA A 125 1.80 8.95 13.77
CA ALA A 125 1.92 10.38 13.52
C ALA A 125 2.52 10.73 12.15
N LEU A 126 3.21 9.80 11.49
CA LEU A 126 3.71 9.95 10.12
C LEU A 126 2.63 9.65 9.08
N GLY A 127 1.72 8.71 9.39
CA GLY A 127 0.63 8.32 8.51
C GLY A 127 -0.07 7.05 8.98
N ALA A 128 -1.37 6.95 8.70
CA ALA A 128 -2.25 5.87 9.14
C ALA A 128 -1.81 4.46 8.66
N ASP A 129 -1.13 4.37 7.52
CA ASP A 129 -0.63 3.11 6.97
C ASP A 129 0.77 2.71 7.51
N VAL A 130 1.46 3.60 8.27
CA VAL A 130 2.83 3.31 8.75
C VAL A 130 2.87 2.15 9.73
N PRO A 131 1.95 2.04 10.72
CA PRO A 131 1.97 0.92 11.66
C PRO A 131 1.90 -0.45 10.99
N VAL A 132 1.01 -0.65 10.01
CA VAL A 132 0.91 -1.94 9.31
C VAL A 132 2.13 -2.23 8.43
N CYS A 133 2.78 -1.19 7.89
CA CYS A 133 4.00 -1.32 7.09
C CYS A 133 5.25 -1.63 7.93
N LEU A 134 5.21 -1.47 9.25
CA LEU A 134 6.34 -1.87 10.13
C LEU A 134 6.51 -3.39 10.18
N GLN A 135 5.44 -4.14 10.04
CA GLN A 135 5.45 -5.60 9.96
C GLN A 135 4.79 -6.03 8.65
N PRO A 136 5.50 -5.97 7.50
CA PRO A 136 4.92 -6.18 6.18
C PRO A 136 4.53 -7.64 5.97
N ARG A 137 3.38 -8.02 6.50
CA ARG A 137 2.73 -9.33 6.39
C ARG A 137 1.23 -9.15 6.29
N ALA A 138 0.53 -10.16 5.79
CA ALA A 138 -0.92 -10.15 5.71
C ALA A 138 -1.55 -9.83 7.08
N ALA A 139 -2.49 -8.86 7.10
CA ALA A 139 -3.08 -8.38 8.33
C ALA A 139 -4.50 -7.83 8.12
N ARG A 140 -5.30 -7.84 9.21
CA ARG A 140 -6.48 -7.01 9.37
C ARG A 140 -6.03 -5.67 9.96
N MET A 141 -6.44 -4.59 9.34
CA MET A 141 -6.14 -3.22 9.77
C MET A 141 -7.44 -2.54 10.14
N GLN A 142 -7.53 -2.06 11.38
CA GLN A 142 -8.75 -1.44 11.93
C GLN A 142 -8.45 -0.07 12.57
N GLY A 143 -9.50 0.62 13.04
CA GLY A 143 -9.40 1.97 13.57
C GLY A 143 -9.10 2.98 12.46
N ILE A 144 -8.17 3.91 12.67
CA ILE A 144 -7.67 4.79 11.62
C ILE A 144 -6.47 4.18 10.87
N GLY A 145 -6.04 2.93 11.25
CA GLY A 145 -4.90 2.17 10.74
C GLY A 145 -3.98 1.65 11.84
N GLU A 146 -4.25 2.00 13.10
CA GLU A 146 -3.40 1.70 14.26
C GLU A 146 -3.60 0.30 14.84
N VAL A 147 -4.75 -0.32 14.64
CA VAL A 147 -5.02 -1.66 15.14
C VAL A 147 -4.69 -2.67 14.05
N VAL A 148 -3.60 -3.39 14.24
CA VAL A 148 -3.06 -4.34 13.25
C VAL A 148 -3.03 -5.74 13.83
N THR A 149 -3.81 -6.65 13.24
CA THR A 149 -3.86 -8.07 13.62
C THR A 149 -3.36 -8.93 12.46
N ALA A 150 -2.31 -9.69 12.67
CA ALA A 150 -1.77 -10.58 11.63
C ALA A 150 -2.79 -11.65 11.22
N LEU A 151 -2.84 -11.96 9.93
CA LEU A 151 -3.71 -12.97 9.35
C LEU A 151 -2.86 -14.01 8.60
N PRO A 152 -3.07 -15.31 8.85
CA PRO A 152 -2.43 -16.37 8.08
C PRO A 152 -3.19 -16.57 6.76
N LEU A 153 -2.81 -15.81 5.73
CA LEU A 153 -3.43 -15.88 4.40
C LEU A 153 -2.51 -16.59 3.41
N PRO A 154 -3.07 -17.34 2.44
CA PRO A 154 -2.29 -17.92 1.36
C PRO A 154 -1.75 -16.83 0.44
N ALA A 155 -0.56 -17.08 -0.13
CA ALA A 155 0.03 -16.19 -1.13
C ALA A 155 -0.86 -16.07 -2.37
N LEU A 156 -0.88 -14.87 -2.98
CA LEU A 156 -1.69 -14.53 -4.15
C LEU A 156 -0.80 -14.10 -5.31
N HIS A 157 -0.98 -14.68 -6.49
CA HIS A 157 -0.35 -14.19 -7.73
C HIS A 157 -1.19 -13.05 -8.29
N THR A 158 -0.58 -11.88 -8.46
CA THR A 158 -1.32 -10.66 -8.76
C THR A 158 -0.68 -9.83 -9.86
N VAL A 159 -1.51 -8.96 -10.43
CA VAL A 159 -1.05 -7.84 -11.26
C VAL A 159 -1.55 -6.56 -10.62
N LEU A 160 -0.64 -5.64 -10.34
CA LEU A 160 -0.93 -4.28 -9.93
C LEU A 160 -0.95 -3.39 -11.17
N VAL A 161 -2.00 -2.58 -11.32
CA VAL A 161 -2.15 -1.67 -12.46
C VAL A 161 -2.47 -0.27 -11.95
N ASN A 162 -1.67 0.71 -12.34
CA ASN A 162 -1.90 2.12 -12.02
C ASN A 162 -1.92 2.95 -13.30
N PRO A 163 -2.98 3.72 -13.56
CA PRO A 163 -3.09 4.56 -14.76
C PRO A 163 -2.22 5.82 -14.72
N ARG A 164 -1.36 5.98 -13.71
CA ARG A 164 -0.48 7.12 -13.45
C ARG A 164 -1.21 8.46 -13.31
N VAL A 165 -2.40 8.42 -12.71
CA VAL A 165 -3.16 9.62 -12.36
C VAL A 165 -3.21 9.78 -10.84
N GLY A 166 -3.13 11.01 -10.37
CA GLY A 166 -3.28 11.31 -8.95
C GLY A 166 -4.74 11.20 -8.51
N VAL A 167 -4.97 10.58 -7.36
CA VAL A 167 -6.27 10.54 -6.70
C VAL A 167 -6.12 11.21 -5.34
N PRO A 168 -6.67 12.42 -5.15
CA PRO A 168 -6.64 13.06 -3.83
C PRO A 168 -7.48 12.26 -2.83
N THR A 169 -6.82 11.54 -1.92
CA THR A 169 -7.47 10.68 -0.92
C THR A 169 -8.55 11.41 -0.13
N ALA A 170 -8.31 12.68 0.24
CA ALA A 170 -9.29 13.49 0.95
C ALA A 170 -10.58 13.70 0.13
N ALA A 171 -10.47 13.93 -1.19
CA ALA A 171 -11.64 14.08 -2.06
C ALA A 171 -12.46 12.78 -2.16
N VAL A 172 -11.78 11.62 -2.19
CA VAL A 172 -12.46 10.32 -2.21
C VAL A 172 -13.23 10.08 -0.91
N PHE A 173 -12.64 10.37 0.26
CA PHE A 173 -13.34 10.25 1.54
C PHE A 173 -14.50 11.26 1.67
N GLN A 174 -14.35 12.48 1.14
CA GLN A 174 -15.43 13.47 1.12
C GLN A 174 -16.60 13.02 0.23
N GLY A 175 -16.33 12.27 -0.84
CA GLY A 175 -17.34 11.73 -1.75
C GLY A 175 -18.08 10.50 -1.22
N LEU A 176 -17.79 10.00 -0.02
CA LEU A 176 -18.52 8.89 0.58
C LEU A 176 -19.98 9.25 0.84
N ALA A 177 -20.90 8.52 0.21
CA ALA A 177 -22.33 8.68 0.44
C ALA A 177 -22.74 8.16 1.83
N GLN A 178 -22.08 7.11 2.32
CA GLN A 178 -22.31 6.52 3.63
C GLN A 178 -20.98 6.36 4.37
N LYS A 179 -20.91 6.87 5.59
CA LYS A 179 -19.69 6.85 6.42
C LYS A 179 -19.73 5.80 7.54
N THR A 180 -20.85 5.09 7.67
CA THR A 180 -21.05 4.05 8.69
C THR A 180 -21.62 2.83 8.00
N ASN A 181 -20.75 1.90 7.63
CA ASN A 181 -21.12 0.64 7.00
C ASN A 181 -20.79 -0.53 7.93
N PRO A 182 -21.37 -1.73 7.71
CA PRO A 182 -20.99 -2.93 8.45
C PRO A 182 -19.47 -3.20 8.32
N ALA A 183 -18.86 -3.54 9.45
CA ALA A 183 -17.48 -4.03 9.49
C ALA A 183 -17.35 -5.40 8.78
N LEU A 184 -16.13 -5.88 8.64
CA LEU A 184 -15.85 -7.29 8.32
C LEU A 184 -16.40 -8.17 9.47
N PRO A 185 -16.70 -9.47 9.21
CA PRO A 185 -17.01 -10.40 10.29
C PRO A 185 -15.93 -10.38 11.39
N ASP A 186 -16.34 -10.58 12.64
CA ASP A 186 -15.40 -10.55 13.78
C ASP A 186 -14.29 -11.59 13.57
N GLU A 187 -14.64 -12.78 13.12
CA GLU A 187 -13.70 -13.83 12.73
C GLU A 187 -13.61 -13.90 11.20
N ILE A 188 -12.40 -13.66 10.69
CA ILE A 188 -12.09 -13.90 9.27
C ILE A 188 -11.78 -15.39 9.13
N PRO A 189 -12.46 -16.12 8.22
CA PRO A 189 -12.21 -17.55 8.05
C PRO A 189 -10.75 -17.87 7.71
N ALA A 190 -10.29 -19.04 8.12
CA ALA A 190 -9.01 -19.57 7.67
C ALA A 190 -9.11 -20.08 6.22
N PHE A 191 -8.14 -19.73 5.39
CA PHE A 191 -8.11 -20.08 3.98
C PHE A 191 -6.89 -20.95 3.67
N ALA A 192 -7.11 -22.21 3.31
CA ALA A 192 -6.03 -23.10 2.85
C ALA A 192 -5.63 -22.85 1.39
N LYS A 193 -6.48 -22.21 0.59
CA LYS A 193 -6.27 -21.98 -0.85
C LYS A 193 -6.60 -20.53 -1.23
N ALA A 194 -5.78 -19.99 -2.13
CA ALA A 194 -5.96 -18.63 -2.69
C ALA A 194 -7.34 -18.43 -3.33
N GLN A 195 -7.85 -19.44 -4.04
CA GLN A 195 -9.17 -19.35 -4.68
C GLN A 195 -10.31 -19.18 -3.66
N ALA A 196 -10.25 -19.86 -2.50
CA ALA A 196 -11.25 -19.72 -1.44
C ALA A 196 -11.19 -18.33 -0.81
N LEU A 197 -9.98 -17.78 -0.60
CA LEU A 197 -9.79 -16.41 -0.14
C LEU A 197 -10.39 -15.43 -1.15
N CYS A 198 -10.13 -15.59 -2.45
CA CYS A 198 -10.69 -14.71 -3.49
C CYS A 198 -12.22 -14.77 -3.53
N ALA A 199 -12.82 -15.95 -3.39
CA ALA A 199 -14.28 -16.12 -3.35
C ALA A 199 -14.91 -15.40 -2.14
N TRP A 200 -14.25 -15.43 -0.98
CA TRP A 200 -14.68 -14.68 0.19
C TRP A 200 -14.49 -13.17 0.00
N LEU A 201 -13.32 -12.74 -0.52
CA LEU A 201 -13.03 -11.33 -0.81
C LEU A 201 -14.01 -10.74 -1.84
N ALA A 202 -14.50 -11.51 -2.79
CA ALA A 202 -15.48 -11.05 -3.77
C ALA A 202 -16.79 -10.57 -3.13
N GLN A 203 -17.11 -11.07 -1.93
CA GLN A 203 -18.27 -10.64 -1.14
C GLN A 203 -17.97 -9.41 -0.26
N GLN A 204 -16.72 -9.00 -0.15
CA GLN A 204 -16.33 -7.84 0.63
C GLN A 204 -16.27 -6.58 -0.25
N ARG A 205 -16.25 -5.41 0.38
CA ARG A 205 -16.29 -4.11 -0.32
C ARG A 205 -14.94 -3.40 -0.31
N ASN A 206 -14.78 -2.48 -1.23
CA ASN A 206 -13.97 -1.29 -1.01
C ASN A 206 -14.91 -0.08 -1.09
N ASP A 207 -15.29 0.46 0.08
CA ASP A 207 -16.27 1.56 0.17
C ASP A 207 -15.74 2.85 -0.51
N LEU A 208 -14.42 2.95 -0.74
CA LEU A 208 -13.79 4.06 -1.45
C LEU A 208 -13.83 3.91 -2.99
N GLU A 209 -14.22 2.74 -3.54
CA GLU A 209 -14.17 2.52 -4.99
C GLU A 209 -15.18 3.41 -5.73
N ALA A 210 -16.43 3.47 -5.27
CA ALA A 210 -17.45 4.29 -5.93
C ALA A 210 -17.10 5.79 -5.95
N PRO A 211 -16.72 6.46 -4.84
CA PRO A 211 -16.28 7.85 -4.89
C PRO A 211 -14.97 8.05 -5.66
N ALA A 212 -14.04 7.09 -5.65
CA ALA A 212 -12.82 7.18 -6.45
C ALA A 212 -13.10 7.16 -7.96
N LEU A 213 -14.06 6.35 -8.41
CA LEU A 213 -14.54 6.32 -9.79
C LEU A 213 -15.16 7.65 -10.24
N GLN A 214 -15.79 8.39 -9.34
CA GLN A 214 -16.29 9.75 -9.62
C GLN A 214 -15.16 10.76 -9.77
N VAL A 215 -14.12 10.65 -8.95
CA VAL A 215 -12.95 11.53 -9.02
C VAL A 215 -12.07 11.23 -10.23
N GLN A 216 -11.87 9.93 -10.53
CA GLN A 216 -11.01 9.45 -11.62
C GLN A 216 -11.66 8.27 -12.37
N PRO A 217 -12.49 8.54 -13.38
CA PRO A 217 -13.21 7.50 -14.12
C PRO A 217 -12.30 6.46 -14.82
N VAL A 218 -11.04 6.80 -15.07
CA VAL A 218 -10.06 5.87 -15.66
C VAL A 218 -9.82 4.62 -14.80
N ILE A 219 -10.08 4.69 -13.48
CA ILE A 219 -10.03 3.52 -12.59
C ILE A 219 -11.01 2.43 -13.07
N GLY A 220 -12.18 2.83 -13.57
CA GLY A 220 -13.16 1.91 -14.16
C GLY A 220 -12.62 1.20 -15.40
N GLN A 221 -11.85 1.91 -16.23
CA GLN A 221 -11.19 1.32 -17.40
C GLN A 221 -10.13 0.28 -16.98
N VAL A 222 -9.36 0.57 -15.94
CA VAL A 222 -8.38 -0.36 -15.38
C VAL A 222 -9.06 -1.63 -14.85
N LEU A 223 -10.15 -1.48 -14.08
CA LEU A 223 -10.92 -2.61 -13.56
C LEU A 223 -11.53 -3.46 -14.68
N ALA A 224 -12.07 -2.83 -15.73
CA ALA A 224 -12.60 -3.53 -16.90
C ALA A 224 -11.48 -4.30 -17.61
N ALA A 225 -10.34 -3.67 -17.90
CA ALA A 225 -9.20 -4.31 -18.55
C ALA A 225 -8.66 -5.50 -17.75
N LEU A 226 -8.65 -5.43 -16.40
CA LEU A 226 -8.30 -6.56 -15.55
C LEU A 226 -9.33 -7.69 -15.65
N ARG A 227 -10.63 -7.37 -15.66
CA ARG A 227 -11.72 -8.37 -15.74
C ARG A 227 -11.71 -9.17 -17.05
N ASP A 228 -11.20 -8.58 -18.11
CA ASP A 228 -11.07 -9.22 -19.42
C ASP A 228 -9.88 -10.19 -19.52
N GLN A 229 -9.02 -10.26 -18.49
CA GLN A 229 -7.84 -11.13 -18.53
C GLN A 229 -8.18 -12.59 -18.17
N PRO A 230 -7.65 -13.56 -18.92
CA PRO A 230 -7.82 -14.99 -18.62
C PRO A 230 -7.26 -15.35 -17.24
N GLY A 231 -7.94 -16.24 -16.53
CA GLY A 231 -7.48 -16.76 -15.25
C GLY A 231 -7.61 -15.82 -14.06
N LEU A 232 -8.29 -14.69 -14.24
CA LEU A 232 -8.62 -13.76 -13.14
C LEU A 232 -9.61 -14.37 -12.15
N TRP A 233 -9.35 -14.23 -10.86
CA TRP A 233 -10.25 -14.59 -9.77
C TRP A 233 -10.89 -13.37 -9.10
N LEU A 234 -10.16 -12.26 -9.00
CA LEU A 234 -10.64 -11.03 -8.37
C LEU A 234 -10.00 -9.82 -9.03
N ALA A 235 -10.78 -8.77 -9.30
CA ALA A 235 -10.27 -7.44 -9.64
C ALA A 235 -10.86 -6.41 -8.69
N ARG A 236 -10.01 -5.53 -8.13
CA ARG A 236 -10.40 -4.53 -7.13
C ARG A 236 -9.46 -3.34 -7.10
N MET A 237 -9.97 -2.17 -6.75
CA MET A 237 -9.15 -1.01 -6.42
C MET A 237 -8.53 -1.17 -5.03
N SER A 238 -7.25 -0.83 -4.85
CA SER A 238 -6.56 -0.78 -3.57
C SER A 238 -6.68 0.59 -2.91
N GLY A 239 -7.05 0.61 -1.63
CA GLY A 239 -7.19 1.83 -0.85
C GLY A 239 -8.11 2.84 -1.52
N SER A 240 -7.68 4.09 -1.63
CA SER A 240 -8.38 5.18 -2.33
C SER A 240 -8.05 5.27 -3.83
N GLY A 241 -7.26 4.33 -4.36
CA GLY A 241 -6.85 4.32 -5.77
C GLY A 241 -5.59 5.17 -6.04
N ALA A 242 -5.16 5.34 -7.29
CA ALA A 242 -5.75 4.75 -8.52
C ALA A 242 -5.31 3.30 -8.81
N THR A 243 -4.43 2.68 -8.02
CA THR A 243 -3.99 1.31 -8.29
C THR A 243 -5.12 0.33 -8.11
N CYS A 244 -5.30 -0.55 -9.10
CA CYS A 244 -6.14 -1.73 -9.03
C CYS A 244 -5.27 -2.98 -8.97
N VAL A 245 -5.78 -4.00 -8.31
CA VAL A 245 -5.17 -5.33 -8.20
C VAL A 245 -6.04 -6.35 -8.90
N GLY A 246 -5.43 -7.16 -9.75
CA GLY A 246 -6.02 -8.40 -10.27
C GLY A 246 -5.36 -9.59 -9.60
N VAL A 247 -6.13 -10.53 -9.07
CA VAL A 247 -5.64 -11.80 -8.52
C VAL A 247 -5.90 -12.92 -9.51
N PHE A 248 -4.90 -13.72 -9.79
CA PHE A 248 -4.92 -14.73 -10.85
C PHE A 248 -4.72 -16.16 -10.32
N SER A 249 -5.08 -17.12 -11.15
CA SER A 249 -4.99 -18.56 -10.82
C SER A 249 -3.56 -19.10 -10.68
N GLY A 250 -2.55 -18.34 -11.13
CA GLY A 250 -1.15 -18.72 -11.03
C GLY A 250 -0.20 -17.65 -11.52
N ALA A 251 1.11 -17.86 -11.31
CA ALA A 251 2.16 -16.93 -11.68
C ALA A 251 2.20 -16.65 -13.20
N ASP A 252 2.07 -17.70 -14.01
CA ASP A 252 2.14 -17.58 -15.48
C ASP A 252 0.95 -16.80 -16.03
N THR A 253 -0.26 -17.00 -15.48
CA THR A 253 -1.46 -16.25 -15.87
C THR A 253 -1.33 -14.78 -15.47
N ALA A 254 -0.80 -14.47 -14.28
CA ALA A 254 -0.51 -13.11 -13.85
C ALA A 254 0.54 -12.44 -14.75
N ALA A 255 1.64 -13.12 -15.06
CA ALA A 255 2.68 -12.60 -15.95
C ALA A 255 2.16 -12.34 -17.38
N GLY A 256 1.36 -13.27 -17.92
CA GLY A 256 0.71 -13.12 -19.22
C GLY A 256 -0.24 -11.92 -19.26
N ALA A 257 -1.09 -11.77 -18.24
CA ALA A 257 -2.00 -10.63 -18.08
C ALA A 257 -1.25 -9.30 -17.96
N ALA A 258 -0.16 -9.26 -17.17
CA ALA A 258 0.65 -8.04 -17.05
C ALA A 258 1.24 -7.61 -18.40
N LYS A 259 1.77 -8.56 -19.17
CA LYS A 259 2.32 -8.30 -20.51
C LYS A 259 1.25 -7.78 -21.48
N ALA A 260 0.06 -8.40 -21.48
CA ALA A 260 -1.05 -8.00 -22.33
C ALA A 260 -1.56 -6.59 -21.97
N LEU A 261 -1.73 -6.31 -20.69
CA LEU A 261 -2.17 -5.00 -20.19
C LEU A 261 -1.15 -3.90 -20.50
N GLN A 262 0.15 -4.15 -20.30
CA GLN A 262 1.20 -3.18 -20.62
C GLN A 262 1.29 -2.90 -22.12
N ALA A 263 1.08 -3.90 -22.97
CA ALA A 263 1.07 -3.73 -24.43
C ALA A 263 -0.16 -2.93 -24.87
N ALA A 264 -1.34 -3.19 -24.31
CA ALA A 264 -2.58 -2.47 -24.63
C ALA A 264 -2.61 -1.04 -24.09
N GLN A 265 -1.93 -0.77 -22.97
CA GLN A 265 -1.92 0.51 -22.28
C GLN A 265 -0.48 0.91 -21.89
N PRO A 266 0.36 1.36 -22.85
CA PRO A 266 1.78 1.62 -22.60
C PRO A 266 2.04 2.71 -21.54
N HIS A 267 1.06 3.59 -21.31
CA HIS A 267 1.19 4.68 -20.32
C HIS A 267 0.86 4.24 -18.89
N TRP A 268 0.23 3.09 -18.70
CA TRP A 268 -0.02 2.57 -17.37
C TRP A 268 1.25 1.98 -16.76
N TRP A 269 1.34 2.02 -15.45
CA TRP A 269 2.29 1.21 -14.71
C TRP A 269 1.64 -0.14 -14.41
N VAL A 270 2.24 -1.21 -14.89
CA VAL A 270 1.75 -2.58 -14.74
C VAL A 270 2.86 -3.45 -14.20
N ALA A 271 2.59 -4.20 -13.15
CA ALA A 271 3.57 -5.08 -12.55
C ALA A 271 2.92 -6.37 -12.04
N ALA A 272 3.44 -7.52 -12.47
CA ALA A 272 3.12 -8.81 -11.87
C ALA A 272 3.94 -8.97 -10.57
N CYS A 273 3.30 -9.44 -9.51
CA CYS A 273 3.93 -9.68 -8.21
C CYS A 273 3.18 -10.74 -7.42
N GLN A 274 3.78 -11.18 -6.31
CA GLN A 274 3.13 -12.03 -5.32
C GLN A 274 2.79 -11.21 -4.09
N LEU A 275 1.57 -11.38 -3.57
CA LEU A 275 1.19 -10.87 -2.25
C LEU A 275 1.31 -11.95 -1.20
N SER A 276 1.83 -11.58 -0.02
CA SER A 276 1.96 -12.45 1.16
C SER A 276 1.64 -11.70 2.47
#